data_64a0244ea085843dacb76c495a74da87
#
_entry.id   64a0244ea085843dacb76c495a74da87
#
_cell.length_a   1.000
_cell.length_b   1.000
_cell.length_c   1.000
_cell.angle_alpha   90.00
_cell.angle_beta   90.00
_cell.angle_gamma   90.00
#
_symmetry.space_group_name_H-M   'P 1'
#
loop_
_entity.id
_entity.type
_entity.pdbx_description
1 polymer ?
#
loop_
_entity_poly.entity_id
_entity_poly.type
_entity_poly.pdbx_seq_one_letter_code
_entity_poly.pdbx_strand_id
1 'polypeptide(L)'
;MKTIGLLGGMSWESTIPYYRLINEGVKARLGGLHSASLVLHSVDFHDIEACQSAGDWDRAGEILAEAAVGLQQAGAEGIVLCTNTMHKVADAIAARCQVPFLHIADATGRAIAAKGQRRVALLGTRYTMEQTFYRGRLQEQFAIETLIPEADDRAQINQIIFDELCLGTFSEASRDYYLQTIAALAEQGAEGVIFGCTEIGLLVPAELSPLPVFDTAAIHAEDAVNFMLSAGPTLAA
;
A
#
# COMPACT_ATOMS: atom_id res chain seq x y z
N MET A 1 14.57 18.79 -3.49
CA MET A 1 13.77 17.54 -3.38
C MET A 1 13.67 17.19 -1.90
N LYS A 2 12.47 16.91 -1.43
CA LYS A 2 12.23 16.49 -0.02
C LYS A 2 12.74 15.09 0.24
N THR A 3 13.13 14.81 1.48
CA THR A 3 13.50 13.47 1.93
C THR A 3 12.24 12.71 2.38
N ILE A 4 12.04 11.47 1.91
CA ILE A 4 10.92 10.61 2.33
C ILE A 4 11.37 9.52 3.31
N GLY A 5 10.60 9.29 4.36
CA GLY A 5 10.76 8.18 5.29
C GLY A 5 9.91 6.99 4.87
N LEU A 6 10.54 5.85 4.62
CA LEU A 6 9.86 4.59 4.34
C LEU A 6 9.79 3.76 5.61
N LEU A 7 8.58 3.47 6.07
CA LEU A 7 8.31 2.54 7.15
C LEU A 7 7.92 1.20 6.55
N GLY A 8 8.89 0.29 6.45
CA GLY A 8 8.82 -0.98 5.73
C GLY A 8 9.07 -2.19 6.61
N GLY A 9 9.30 -3.35 5.99
CA GLY A 9 9.58 -4.62 6.66
C GLY A 9 8.33 -5.52 6.85
N MET A 10 7.18 -5.15 6.31
CA MET A 10 5.90 -5.84 6.52
C MET A 10 5.19 -6.26 5.19
N SER A 11 5.68 -7.09 4.34
CA SER A 11 6.99 -7.78 4.40
C SER A 11 8.17 -6.93 3.89
N TRP A 12 9.40 -7.49 4.02
CA TRP A 12 10.57 -6.86 3.40
C TRP A 12 10.55 -7.05 1.86
N GLU A 13 9.98 -8.13 1.38
CA GLU A 13 9.79 -8.41 -0.05
C GLU A 13 9.02 -7.27 -0.75
N SER A 14 7.96 -6.77 -0.13
CA SER A 14 7.17 -5.67 -0.67
C SER A 14 7.83 -4.30 -0.48
N THR A 15 8.75 -4.18 0.47
CA THR A 15 9.49 -2.93 0.73
C THR A 15 10.52 -2.64 -0.36
N ILE A 16 11.15 -3.67 -0.93
CA ILE A 16 12.12 -3.55 -2.03
C ILE A 16 11.50 -2.84 -3.26
N PRO A 17 10.30 -3.20 -3.75
CA PRO A 17 9.62 -2.47 -4.80
C PRO A 17 9.44 -0.98 -4.52
N TYR A 18 9.09 -0.57 -3.30
CA TYR A 18 8.99 0.85 -2.96
C TYR A 18 10.31 1.60 -3.17
N TYR A 19 11.42 1.03 -2.67
CA TYR A 19 12.73 1.64 -2.88
C TYR A 19 13.03 1.81 -4.37
N ARG A 20 12.79 0.77 -5.17
CA ARG A 20 13.04 0.79 -6.61
C ARG A 20 12.15 1.79 -7.33
N LEU A 21 10.82 1.70 -7.14
CA LEU A 21 9.84 2.53 -7.84
C LEU A 21 10.03 4.02 -7.56
N ILE A 22 10.33 4.39 -6.32
CA ILE A 22 10.57 5.78 -5.94
C ILE A 22 11.84 6.30 -6.61
N ASN A 23 12.94 5.52 -6.63
CA ASN A 23 14.17 5.92 -7.32
C ASN A 23 13.98 6.02 -8.84
N GLU A 24 13.28 5.06 -9.45
CA GLU A 24 12.94 5.08 -10.88
C GLU A 24 12.07 6.29 -11.22
N GLY A 25 11.08 6.59 -10.39
CA GLY A 25 10.19 7.75 -10.55
C GLY A 25 10.92 9.09 -10.46
N VAL A 26 11.84 9.25 -9.52
CA VAL A 26 12.70 10.45 -9.40
C VAL A 26 13.62 10.57 -10.62
N LYS A 27 14.28 9.47 -11.01
CA LYS A 27 15.17 9.43 -12.17
C LYS A 27 14.42 9.78 -13.47
N ALA A 28 13.21 9.25 -13.64
CA ALA A 28 12.40 9.53 -14.83
C ALA A 28 12.05 11.03 -14.97
N ARG A 29 11.86 11.73 -13.85
CA ARG A 29 11.47 13.16 -13.84
C ARG A 29 12.63 14.14 -13.87
N LEU A 30 13.74 13.81 -13.20
CA LEU A 30 14.90 14.71 -13.09
C LEU A 30 16.03 14.34 -14.05
N GLY A 31 16.07 13.11 -14.55
CA GLY A 31 17.08 12.62 -15.48
C GLY A 31 18.44 12.33 -14.84
N GLY A 32 19.42 12.01 -15.67
CA GLY A 32 20.82 11.85 -15.27
C GLY A 32 21.04 10.81 -14.16
N LEU A 33 21.82 11.21 -13.17
CA LEU A 33 22.17 10.38 -12.00
C LEU A 33 21.27 10.65 -10.78
N HIS A 34 20.15 11.36 -10.96
CA HIS A 34 19.24 11.64 -9.86
C HIS A 34 18.66 10.33 -9.28
N SER A 35 18.63 10.26 -7.96
CA SER A 35 17.99 9.24 -7.15
C SER A 35 17.22 9.89 -6.02
N ALA A 36 16.34 9.14 -5.39
CA ALA A 36 15.53 9.63 -4.28
C ALA A 36 16.36 9.87 -3.01
N SER A 37 16.09 10.97 -2.31
CA SER A 37 16.55 11.16 -0.94
C SER A 37 15.57 10.44 -0.02
N LEU A 38 15.98 9.32 0.60
CA LEU A 38 15.09 8.54 1.46
C LEU A 38 15.81 7.95 2.67
N VAL A 39 15.04 7.74 3.75
CA VAL A 39 15.43 6.99 4.94
C VAL A 39 14.49 5.80 5.04
N LEU A 40 15.02 4.61 5.27
CA LEU A 40 14.25 3.39 5.46
C LEU A 40 14.39 2.88 6.89
N HIS A 41 13.27 2.69 7.58
CA HIS A 41 13.18 1.88 8.79
C HIS A 41 12.43 0.59 8.47
N SER A 42 13.14 -0.53 8.48
CA SER A 42 12.56 -1.85 8.27
C SER A 42 12.36 -2.52 9.62
N VAL A 43 11.09 -2.77 10.00
CA VAL A 43 10.75 -3.49 11.23
C VAL A 43 10.88 -5.00 11.03
N ASP A 44 10.95 -5.75 12.14
CA ASP A 44 10.76 -7.21 12.10
C ASP A 44 9.27 -7.51 11.94
N PHE A 45 8.90 -8.18 10.84
CA PHE A 45 7.50 -8.50 10.57
C PHE A 45 6.90 -9.47 11.57
N HIS A 46 7.73 -10.33 12.18
CA HIS A 46 7.27 -11.26 13.22
C HIS A 46 6.57 -10.55 14.37
N ASP A 47 7.14 -9.44 14.86
CA ASP A 47 6.57 -8.68 15.97
C ASP A 47 5.23 -8.03 15.60
N ILE A 48 5.14 -7.51 14.37
CA ILE A 48 3.92 -6.88 13.87
C ILE A 48 2.84 -7.93 13.59
N GLU A 49 3.20 -9.07 12.99
CA GLU A 49 2.28 -10.18 12.72
C GLU A 49 1.73 -10.76 14.03
N ALA A 50 2.57 -10.95 15.05
CA ALA A 50 2.14 -11.39 16.37
C ALA A 50 1.08 -10.45 16.97
N CYS A 51 1.26 -9.14 16.85
CA CYS A 51 0.24 -8.15 17.26
C CYS A 51 -1.05 -8.30 16.43
N GLN A 52 -0.95 -8.47 15.11
CA GLN A 52 -2.12 -8.67 14.23
C GLN A 52 -2.91 -9.92 14.63
N SER A 53 -2.24 -11.04 14.81
CA SER A 53 -2.84 -12.33 15.18
C SER A 53 -3.46 -12.30 16.58
N ALA A 54 -2.86 -11.60 17.54
CA ALA A 54 -3.42 -11.37 18.86
C ALA A 54 -4.55 -10.32 18.89
N GLY A 55 -4.72 -9.53 17.82
CA GLY A 55 -5.64 -8.41 17.79
C GLY A 55 -5.17 -7.19 18.59
N ASP A 56 -3.89 -7.15 18.96
CA ASP A 56 -3.26 -6.05 19.72
C ASP A 56 -2.80 -4.91 18.78
N TRP A 57 -3.79 -4.22 18.24
CA TRP A 57 -3.58 -3.12 17.29
C TRP A 57 -2.97 -1.89 17.95
N ASP A 58 -3.22 -1.69 19.24
CA ASP A 58 -2.65 -0.57 20.00
C ASP A 58 -1.12 -0.74 20.08
N ARG A 59 -0.66 -1.94 20.44
CA ARG A 59 0.78 -2.25 20.48
C ARG A 59 1.44 -2.14 19.10
N ALA A 60 0.81 -2.65 18.07
CA ALA A 60 1.29 -2.48 16.70
C ALA A 60 1.40 -1.00 16.31
N GLY A 61 0.40 -0.19 16.67
CA GLY A 61 0.39 1.25 16.47
C GLY A 61 1.54 1.96 17.19
N GLU A 62 1.83 1.60 18.44
CA GLU A 62 2.95 2.14 19.21
C GLU A 62 4.29 1.85 18.53
N ILE A 63 4.56 0.58 18.17
CA ILE A 63 5.81 0.17 17.51
C ILE A 63 6.03 0.99 16.23
N LEU A 64 4.99 1.08 15.39
CA LEU A 64 5.10 1.79 14.11
C LEU A 64 5.19 3.32 14.29
N ALA A 65 4.52 3.87 15.29
CA ALA A 65 4.63 5.30 15.60
C ALA A 65 6.03 5.66 16.10
N GLU A 66 6.65 4.85 16.95
CA GLU A 66 8.04 5.03 17.39
C GLU A 66 9.01 4.98 16.20
N ALA A 67 8.85 4.01 15.31
CA ALA A 67 9.66 3.90 14.10
C ALA A 67 9.49 5.12 13.18
N ALA A 68 8.27 5.62 13.01
CA ALA A 68 7.98 6.83 12.21
C ALA A 68 8.59 8.10 12.81
N VAL A 69 8.57 8.25 14.14
CA VAL A 69 9.29 9.33 14.83
C VAL A 69 10.80 9.24 14.59
N GLY A 70 11.38 8.04 14.60
CA GLY A 70 12.78 7.81 14.25
C GLY A 70 13.11 8.24 12.82
N LEU A 71 12.24 7.96 11.86
CA LEU A 71 12.39 8.44 10.48
C LEU A 71 12.36 9.98 10.40
N GLN A 72 11.43 10.63 11.10
CA GLN A 72 11.37 12.09 11.17
C GLN A 72 12.66 12.69 11.78
N GLN A 73 13.15 12.09 12.86
CA GLN A 73 14.41 12.53 13.50
C GLN A 73 15.63 12.33 12.59
N ALA A 74 15.60 11.33 11.71
CA ALA A 74 16.61 11.10 10.68
C ALA A 74 16.49 12.05 9.47
N GLY A 75 15.55 13.01 9.51
CA GLY A 75 15.39 14.04 8.49
C GLY A 75 14.32 13.77 7.45
N ALA A 76 13.45 12.78 7.64
CA ALA A 76 12.30 12.59 6.74
C ALA A 76 11.32 13.77 6.86
N GLU A 77 10.88 14.28 5.72
CA GLU A 77 9.93 15.38 5.57
C GLU A 77 8.50 14.88 5.24
N GLY A 78 8.33 13.57 5.11
CA GLY A 78 7.07 12.87 4.93
C GLY A 78 7.25 11.39 5.18
N ILE A 79 6.19 10.70 5.60
CA ILE A 79 6.20 9.28 5.94
C ILE A 79 5.33 8.49 4.97
N VAL A 80 5.88 7.38 4.48
CA VAL A 80 5.20 6.36 3.66
C VAL A 80 5.24 5.03 4.42
N LEU A 81 4.07 4.50 4.73
CA LEU A 81 3.91 3.17 5.33
C LEU A 81 3.77 2.13 4.21
N CYS A 82 4.79 1.28 4.04
CA CYS A 82 4.93 0.38 2.89
C CYS A 82 4.09 -0.91 3.01
N THR A 83 2.83 -0.80 3.43
CA THR A 83 1.90 -1.92 3.60
C THR A 83 0.46 -1.42 3.62
N ASN A 84 -0.51 -2.22 3.16
CA ASN A 84 -1.92 -1.83 3.25
C ASN A 84 -2.51 -2.08 4.64
N THR A 85 -2.31 -3.28 5.20
CA THR A 85 -2.97 -3.72 6.45
C THR A 85 -2.70 -2.77 7.62
N MET A 86 -1.47 -2.31 7.77
CA MET A 86 -1.12 -1.48 8.92
C MET A 86 -1.60 -0.03 8.82
N HIS A 87 -2.21 0.37 7.68
CA HIS A 87 -2.98 1.61 7.65
C HIS A 87 -4.19 1.61 8.59
N LYS A 88 -4.56 0.44 9.14
CA LYS A 88 -5.50 0.36 10.26
C LYS A 88 -5.07 1.19 11.47
N VAL A 89 -3.77 1.36 11.69
CA VAL A 89 -3.21 2.16 12.78
C VAL A 89 -2.59 3.48 12.31
N ALA A 90 -2.94 3.92 11.09
CA ALA A 90 -2.41 5.15 10.48
C ALA A 90 -2.59 6.38 11.36
N ASP A 91 -3.74 6.51 12.04
CA ASP A 91 -4.04 7.64 12.91
C ASP A 91 -3.07 7.70 14.11
N ALA A 92 -2.73 6.55 14.70
CA ALA A 92 -1.76 6.47 15.80
C ALA A 92 -0.36 6.89 15.34
N ILE A 93 0.05 6.52 14.12
CA ILE A 93 1.32 6.92 13.52
C ILE A 93 1.33 8.42 13.22
N ALA A 94 0.29 8.91 12.54
CA ALA A 94 0.18 10.32 12.13
C ALA A 94 0.13 11.26 13.33
N ALA A 95 -0.53 10.88 14.43
CA ALA A 95 -0.60 11.67 15.64
C ALA A 95 0.77 11.89 16.35
N ARG A 96 1.74 11.02 16.11
CA ARG A 96 3.09 11.11 16.70
C ARG A 96 4.09 11.87 15.81
N CYS A 97 3.77 12.08 14.54
CA CYS A 97 4.64 12.75 13.58
C CYS A 97 4.17 14.18 13.30
N GLN A 98 5.13 15.10 13.08
CA GLN A 98 4.86 16.49 12.68
C GLN A 98 4.97 16.67 11.15
N VAL A 99 5.40 15.63 10.44
CA VAL A 99 5.52 15.62 8.98
C VAL A 99 4.31 14.91 8.36
N PRO A 100 3.94 15.23 7.12
CA PRO A 100 2.82 14.58 6.44
C PRO A 100 2.96 13.06 6.39
N PHE A 101 1.86 12.37 6.67
CA PHE A 101 1.71 10.93 6.44
C PHE A 101 0.97 10.72 5.12
N LEU A 102 1.64 10.11 4.15
CA LEU A 102 1.05 9.80 2.86
C LEU A 102 0.23 8.50 2.98
N HIS A 103 -1.09 8.63 2.85
CA HIS A 103 -1.98 7.49 3.10
C HIS A 103 -2.24 6.70 1.81
N ILE A 104 -1.95 5.39 1.79
CA ILE A 104 -2.05 4.53 0.60
C ILE A 104 -3.45 4.50 -0.01
N ALA A 105 -4.51 4.48 0.81
CA ALA A 105 -5.89 4.49 0.31
C ALA A 105 -6.27 5.82 -0.35
N ASP A 106 -5.67 6.95 0.09
CA ASP A 106 -5.93 8.25 -0.54
C ASP A 106 -5.28 8.32 -1.93
N ALA A 107 -4.04 7.84 -2.04
CA ALA A 107 -3.36 7.73 -3.33
C ALA A 107 -4.16 6.83 -4.29
N THR A 108 -4.60 5.67 -3.81
CA THR A 108 -5.41 4.72 -4.58
C THR A 108 -6.75 5.33 -4.98
N GLY A 109 -7.47 5.98 -4.06
CA GLY A 109 -8.75 6.63 -4.33
C GLY A 109 -8.64 7.73 -5.38
N ARG A 110 -7.57 8.57 -5.33
CA ARG A 110 -7.29 9.56 -6.38
C ARG A 110 -7.06 8.92 -7.74
N ALA A 111 -6.30 7.81 -7.79
CA ALA A 111 -6.01 7.10 -9.04
C ALA A 111 -7.28 6.48 -9.66
N ILE A 112 -8.15 5.87 -8.85
CA ILE A 112 -9.43 5.31 -9.29
C ILE A 112 -10.35 6.43 -9.81
N ALA A 113 -10.49 7.51 -9.04
CA ALA A 113 -11.34 8.66 -9.41
C ALA A 113 -10.85 9.32 -10.71
N ALA A 114 -9.54 9.42 -10.93
CA ALA A 114 -8.96 9.93 -12.18
C ALA A 114 -9.29 9.08 -13.41
N LYS A 115 -9.61 7.78 -13.22
CA LYS A 115 -10.11 6.89 -14.28
C LYS A 115 -11.64 6.94 -14.45
N GLY A 116 -12.33 7.71 -13.62
CA GLY A 116 -13.79 7.80 -13.62
C GLY A 116 -14.51 6.57 -13.09
N GLN A 117 -13.80 5.64 -12.46
CA GLN A 117 -14.37 4.41 -11.93
C GLN A 117 -14.97 4.64 -10.54
N ARG A 118 -16.02 3.90 -10.22
CA ARG A 118 -16.80 4.06 -8.97
C ARG A 118 -17.02 2.75 -8.23
N ARG A 119 -16.86 1.62 -8.91
CA ARG A 119 -17.11 0.30 -8.35
C ARG A 119 -15.94 -0.63 -8.70
N VAL A 120 -15.13 -0.97 -7.72
CA VAL A 120 -13.87 -1.70 -7.93
C VAL A 120 -13.76 -2.92 -7.02
N ALA A 121 -13.12 -3.98 -7.52
CA ALA A 121 -12.77 -5.14 -6.70
C ALA A 121 -11.62 -4.78 -5.75
N LEU A 122 -11.59 -5.38 -4.56
CA LEU A 122 -10.50 -5.26 -3.59
C LEU A 122 -10.03 -6.64 -3.18
N LEU A 123 -8.77 -6.95 -3.50
CA LEU A 123 -8.07 -8.16 -3.06
C LEU A 123 -6.93 -7.77 -2.11
N GLY A 124 -6.79 -8.47 -1.00
CA GLY A 124 -5.77 -8.19 0.01
C GLY A 124 -5.88 -9.13 1.19
N THR A 125 -5.25 -8.78 2.30
CA THR A 125 -5.43 -9.55 3.54
C THR A 125 -6.89 -9.49 4.00
N ARG A 126 -7.30 -10.45 4.81
CA ARG A 126 -8.62 -10.43 5.47
C ARG A 126 -8.91 -9.08 6.13
N TYR A 127 -7.92 -8.49 6.79
CA TYR A 127 -8.07 -7.19 7.44
C TYR A 127 -8.39 -6.07 6.44
N THR A 128 -7.69 -6.02 5.32
CA THR A 128 -7.89 -5.00 4.27
C THR A 128 -9.23 -5.17 3.57
N MET A 129 -9.64 -6.42 3.27
CA MET A 129 -10.90 -6.69 2.59
C MET A 129 -12.13 -6.49 3.50
N GLU A 130 -12.07 -6.89 4.77
CA GLU A 130 -13.26 -6.95 5.63
C GLU A 130 -13.46 -5.73 6.53
N GLN A 131 -12.38 -5.05 6.92
CA GLN A 131 -12.46 -3.95 7.88
C GLN A 131 -12.66 -2.59 7.20
N THR A 132 -13.20 -1.66 7.97
CA THR A 132 -13.63 -0.35 7.45
C THR A 132 -12.49 0.63 7.19
N PHE A 133 -11.31 0.45 7.79
CA PHE A 133 -10.21 1.41 7.70
C PHE A 133 -9.76 1.71 6.25
N TYR A 134 -9.89 0.73 5.35
CA TYR A 134 -9.56 0.90 3.94
C TYR A 134 -10.79 1.20 3.09
N ARG A 135 -11.77 0.31 3.12
CA ARG A 135 -13.00 0.42 2.33
C ARG A 135 -13.84 1.64 2.70
N GLY A 136 -14.01 1.90 4.01
CA GLY A 136 -14.70 3.07 4.52
C GLY A 136 -14.07 4.37 4.03
N ARG A 137 -12.73 4.45 4.06
CA ARG A 137 -12.01 5.63 3.58
C ARG A 137 -12.21 5.88 2.08
N LEU A 138 -12.18 4.83 1.25
CA LEU A 138 -12.47 4.94 -0.19
C LEU A 138 -13.92 5.41 -0.43
N GLN A 139 -14.88 4.87 0.31
CA GLN A 139 -16.28 5.26 0.20
C GLN A 139 -16.53 6.70 0.65
N GLU A 140 -16.00 7.08 1.82
CA GLU A 140 -16.27 8.38 2.44
C GLU A 140 -15.59 9.54 1.71
N GLN A 141 -14.33 9.34 1.25
CA GLN A 141 -13.56 10.43 0.65
C GLN A 141 -13.67 10.49 -0.87
N PHE A 142 -13.95 9.37 -1.52
CA PHE A 142 -13.93 9.28 -2.99
C PHE A 142 -15.24 8.77 -3.60
N ALA A 143 -16.22 8.37 -2.78
CA ALA A 143 -17.47 7.75 -3.20
C ALA A 143 -17.21 6.49 -4.08
N ILE A 144 -16.21 5.68 -3.70
CA ILE A 144 -15.84 4.44 -4.39
C ILE A 144 -16.40 3.26 -3.60
N GLU A 145 -17.27 2.48 -4.25
CA GLU A 145 -17.75 1.20 -3.76
C GLU A 145 -16.69 0.12 -4.00
N THR A 146 -16.42 -0.69 -2.96
CA THR A 146 -15.48 -1.82 -3.09
C THR A 146 -16.21 -3.14 -3.00
N LEU A 147 -16.08 -3.97 -4.05
CA LEU A 147 -16.50 -5.37 -4.06
C LEU A 147 -15.38 -6.24 -3.50
N ILE A 148 -15.73 -7.19 -2.64
CA ILE A 148 -14.79 -8.18 -2.11
C ILE A 148 -15.28 -9.58 -2.45
N PRO A 149 -14.39 -10.58 -2.58
CA PRO A 149 -14.77 -11.96 -2.84
C PRO A 149 -15.69 -12.54 -1.75
N GLU A 150 -16.32 -13.67 -2.05
CA GLU A 150 -17.07 -14.45 -1.05
C GLU A 150 -16.15 -14.95 0.07
N ALA A 151 -16.74 -15.41 1.17
CA ALA A 151 -16.00 -15.70 2.41
C ALA A 151 -14.89 -16.74 2.22
N ASP A 152 -15.16 -17.80 1.46
CA ASP A 152 -14.19 -18.88 1.21
C ASP A 152 -13.02 -18.38 0.35
N ASP A 153 -13.31 -17.57 -0.67
CA ASP A 153 -12.27 -16.96 -1.51
C ASP A 153 -11.42 -15.97 -0.72
N ARG A 154 -12.02 -15.17 0.17
CA ARG A 154 -11.26 -14.26 1.04
C ARG A 154 -10.31 -15.04 1.97
N ALA A 155 -10.77 -16.17 2.50
CA ALA A 155 -9.94 -17.03 3.35
C ALA A 155 -8.76 -17.60 2.55
N GLN A 156 -9.01 -18.10 1.35
CA GLN A 156 -7.97 -18.65 0.47
C GLN A 156 -6.97 -17.59 0.03
N ILE A 157 -7.43 -16.40 -0.37
CA ILE A 157 -6.57 -15.26 -0.72
C ILE A 157 -5.69 -14.86 0.47
N ASN A 158 -6.27 -14.76 1.68
CA ASN A 158 -5.52 -14.45 2.89
C ASN A 158 -4.46 -15.51 3.19
N GLN A 159 -4.79 -16.79 3.03
CA GLN A 159 -3.85 -17.89 3.20
C GLN A 159 -2.69 -17.79 2.21
N ILE A 160 -2.96 -17.60 0.91
CA ILE A 160 -1.92 -17.44 -0.12
C ILE A 160 -0.99 -16.27 0.24
N ILE A 161 -1.53 -15.14 0.72
CA ILE A 161 -0.72 -13.98 1.09
C ILE A 161 0.31 -14.37 2.19
N PHE A 162 -0.13 -15.02 3.26
CA PHE A 162 0.76 -15.31 4.40
C PHE A 162 1.64 -16.55 4.19
N ASP A 163 1.11 -17.59 3.54
CA ASP A 163 1.83 -18.87 3.39
C ASP A 163 2.76 -18.88 2.15
N GLU A 164 2.53 -17.98 1.17
CA GLU A 164 3.31 -17.92 -0.05
C GLU A 164 3.93 -16.54 -0.27
N LEU A 165 3.12 -15.50 -0.50
CA LEU A 165 3.60 -14.22 -1.01
C LEU A 165 4.54 -13.49 -0.03
N CYS A 166 4.19 -13.46 1.25
CA CYS A 166 5.03 -12.87 2.31
C CYS A 166 6.33 -13.65 2.55
N LEU A 167 6.42 -14.88 2.02
CA LEU A 167 7.62 -15.72 2.06
C LEU A 167 8.39 -15.70 0.73
N GLY A 168 8.00 -14.81 -0.20
CA GLY A 168 8.64 -14.68 -1.51
C GLY A 168 8.35 -15.84 -2.48
N THR A 169 7.28 -16.61 -2.23
CA THR A 169 6.86 -17.72 -3.10
C THR A 169 5.71 -17.28 -4.00
N PHE A 170 5.87 -17.46 -5.32
CA PHE A 170 4.91 -17.06 -6.32
C PHE A 170 4.57 -18.25 -7.23
N SER A 171 3.47 -18.96 -6.95
CA SER A 171 3.06 -20.14 -7.70
C SER A 171 2.10 -19.80 -8.84
N GLU A 172 2.15 -20.57 -9.93
CA GLU A 172 1.19 -20.45 -11.03
C GLU A 172 -0.24 -20.77 -10.59
N ALA A 173 -0.40 -21.75 -9.70
CA ALA A 173 -1.71 -22.13 -9.18
C ALA A 173 -2.37 -20.98 -8.40
N SER A 174 -1.59 -20.29 -7.55
CA SER A 174 -2.07 -19.13 -6.80
C SER A 174 -2.38 -17.96 -7.74
N ARG A 175 -1.56 -17.72 -8.77
CA ARG A 175 -1.85 -16.72 -9.80
C ARG A 175 -3.18 -16.99 -10.51
N ASP A 176 -3.38 -18.22 -10.95
CA ASP A 176 -4.60 -18.60 -11.66
C ASP A 176 -5.83 -18.46 -10.77
N TYR A 177 -5.71 -18.77 -9.47
CA TYR A 177 -6.77 -18.56 -8.50
C TYR A 177 -7.14 -17.07 -8.37
N TYR A 178 -6.15 -16.17 -8.27
CA TYR A 178 -6.38 -14.73 -8.25
C TYR A 178 -7.08 -14.25 -9.53
N LEU A 179 -6.65 -14.72 -10.71
CA LEU A 179 -7.25 -14.33 -11.98
C LEU A 179 -8.71 -14.78 -12.09
N GLN A 180 -9.04 -16.00 -11.63
CA GLN A 180 -10.42 -16.48 -11.57
C GLN A 180 -11.29 -15.65 -10.62
N THR A 181 -10.77 -15.31 -9.45
CA THR A 181 -11.47 -14.45 -8.48
C THR A 181 -11.71 -13.06 -9.04
N ILE A 182 -10.72 -12.47 -9.74
CA ILE A 182 -10.90 -11.17 -10.40
C ILE A 182 -11.99 -11.24 -11.49
N ALA A 183 -12.01 -12.32 -12.29
CA ALA A 183 -13.03 -12.52 -13.31
C ALA A 183 -14.44 -12.62 -12.71
N ALA A 184 -14.60 -13.36 -11.60
CA ALA A 184 -15.88 -13.46 -10.91
C ALA A 184 -16.36 -12.10 -10.34
N LEU A 185 -15.46 -11.25 -9.87
CA LEU A 185 -15.79 -9.89 -9.42
C LEU A 185 -16.12 -8.96 -10.60
N ALA A 186 -15.49 -9.16 -11.75
CA ALA A 186 -15.85 -8.45 -12.99
C ALA A 186 -17.30 -8.77 -13.42
N GLU A 187 -17.71 -10.02 -13.34
CA GLU A 187 -19.10 -10.44 -13.60
C GLU A 187 -20.11 -9.81 -12.64
N GLN A 188 -19.68 -9.48 -11.41
CA GLN A 188 -20.47 -8.75 -10.43
C GLN A 188 -20.49 -7.22 -10.67
N GLY A 189 -19.79 -6.74 -11.70
CA GLY A 189 -19.80 -5.35 -12.12
C GLY A 189 -18.63 -4.51 -11.56
N ALA A 190 -17.52 -5.15 -11.16
CA ALA A 190 -16.29 -4.42 -10.87
C ALA A 190 -15.70 -3.83 -12.17
N GLU A 191 -15.33 -2.55 -12.14
CA GLU A 191 -14.76 -1.79 -13.26
C GLU A 191 -13.23 -1.83 -13.27
N GLY A 192 -12.63 -2.23 -12.14
CA GLY A 192 -11.18 -2.36 -11.92
C GLY A 192 -10.92 -3.20 -10.69
N VAL A 193 -9.66 -3.52 -10.43
CA VAL A 193 -9.24 -4.29 -9.25
C VAL A 193 -8.12 -3.59 -8.49
N ILE A 194 -8.28 -3.45 -7.17
CA ILE A 194 -7.25 -2.96 -6.25
C ILE A 194 -6.43 -4.14 -5.76
N PHE A 195 -5.13 -4.11 -5.98
CA PHE A 195 -4.19 -4.99 -5.30
C PHE A 195 -3.87 -4.41 -3.93
N GLY A 196 -4.73 -4.74 -2.96
CA GLY A 196 -4.67 -4.28 -1.57
C GLY A 196 -3.71 -5.07 -0.68
N CYS A 197 -2.80 -5.80 -1.28
CA CYS A 197 -1.58 -6.34 -0.70
C CYS A 197 -0.45 -6.06 -1.70
N THR A 198 0.65 -5.54 -1.20
CA THR A 198 1.76 -5.06 -2.01
C THR A 198 2.45 -6.18 -2.82
N GLU A 199 2.32 -7.42 -2.36
CA GLU A 199 2.87 -8.61 -3.00
C GLU A 199 2.01 -9.15 -4.16
N ILE A 200 0.72 -8.79 -4.25
CA ILE A 200 -0.15 -9.29 -5.33
C ILE A 200 0.37 -8.87 -6.71
N GLY A 201 0.90 -7.65 -6.83
CA GLY A 201 1.52 -7.17 -8.06
C GLY A 201 2.77 -7.94 -8.49
N LEU A 202 3.42 -8.68 -7.56
CA LEU A 202 4.53 -9.57 -7.87
C LEU A 202 4.02 -10.94 -8.41
N LEU A 203 2.82 -11.37 -8.00
CA LEU A 203 2.20 -12.63 -8.44
C LEU A 203 1.43 -12.47 -9.76
N VAL A 204 0.64 -11.40 -9.88
CA VAL A 204 -0.31 -11.16 -10.98
C VAL A 204 0.17 -9.96 -11.80
N PRO A 205 0.83 -10.19 -12.96
CA PRO A 205 1.11 -9.13 -13.92
C PRO A 205 -0.17 -8.44 -14.38
N ALA A 206 -0.15 -7.10 -14.45
CA ALA A 206 -1.34 -6.32 -14.77
C ALA A 206 -1.94 -6.67 -16.14
N GLU A 207 -1.11 -7.08 -17.10
CA GLU A 207 -1.50 -7.49 -18.47
C GLU A 207 -2.28 -8.81 -18.51
N LEU A 208 -2.20 -9.63 -17.46
CA LEU A 208 -2.99 -10.86 -17.34
C LEU A 208 -4.35 -10.64 -16.68
N SER A 209 -4.52 -9.52 -15.99
CA SER A 209 -5.76 -9.22 -15.27
C SER A 209 -6.91 -8.92 -16.25
N PRO A 210 -8.11 -9.53 -16.05
CA PRO A 210 -9.30 -9.20 -16.84
C PRO A 210 -9.86 -7.80 -16.57
N LEU A 211 -9.40 -7.14 -15.50
CA LEU A 211 -9.78 -5.78 -15.13
C LEU A 211 -8.57 -4.85 -15.07
N PRO A 212 -8.74 -3.54 -15.30
CA PRO A 212 -7.72 -2.55 -15.01
C PRO A 212 -7.22 -2.66 -13.55
N VAL A 213 -5.90 -2.74 -13.38
CA VAL A 213 -5.27 -2.93 -12.06
C VAL A 213 -4.93 -1.59 -11.42
N PHE A 214 -5.24 -1.47 -10.14
CA PHE A 214 -4.74 -0.45 -9.23
C PHE A 214 -3.75 -1.10 -8.26
N ASP A 215 -2.49 -1.16 -8.67
CA ASP A 215 -1.39 -1.61 -7.80
C ASP A 215 -1.12 -0.54 -6.76
N THR A 216 -1.50 -0.82 -5.52
CA THR A 216 -1.42 0.15 -4.42
C THR A 216 0.02 0.54 -4.08
N ALA A 217 0.99 -0.37 -4.23
CA ALA A 217 2.40 -0.08 -3.98
C ALA A 217 2.96 0.88 -5.04
N ALA A 218 2.67 0.63 -6.32
CA ALA A 218 3.10 1.49 -7.41
C ALA A 218 2.47 2.88 -7.33
N ILE A 219 1.16 2.95 -7.08
CA ILE A 219 0.41 4.21 -6.92
C ILE A 219 0.94 5.02 -5.72
N HIS A 220 1.20 4.36 -4.60
CA HIS A 220 1.69 5.01 -3.39
C HIS A 220 3.15 5.48 -3.54
N ALA A 221 3.99 4.70 -4.22
CA ALA A 221 5.35 5.12 -4.57
C ALA A 221 5.35 6.35 -5.48
N GLU A 222 4.45 6.40 -6.47
CA GLU A 222 4.27 7.56 -7.34
C GLU A 222 3.79 8.80 -6.58
N ASP A 223 2.87 8.64 -5.62
CA ASP A 223 2.43 9.71 -4.72
C ASP A 223 3.60 10.24 -3.86
N ALA A 224 4.46 9.35 -3.37
CA ALA A 224 5.68 9.73 -2.67
C ALA A 224 6.62 10.55 -3.56
N VAL A 225 6.83 10.14 -4.81
CA VAL A 225 7.65 10.91 -5.77
C VAL A 225 7.04 12.29 -6.03
N ASN A 226 5.72 12.39 -6.20
CA ASN A 226 5.02 13.67 -6.35
C ASN A 226 5.26 14.58 -5.15
N PHE A 227 5.15 14.03 -3.93
CA PHE A 227 5.43 14.76 -2.70
C PHE A 227 6.89 15.23 -2.62
N MET A 228 7.85 14.36 -2.94
CA MET A 228 9.29 14.67 -2.90
C MET A 228 9.65 15.83 -3.86
N LEU A 229 9.05 15.84 -5.04
CA LEU A 229 9.34 16.82 -6.10
C LEU A 229 8.44 18.05 -6.06
N SER A 230 7.41 18.06 -5.20
CA SER A 230 6.58 19.26 -5.01
C SER A 230 7.44 20.40 -4.44
N ALA A 231 7.26 21.61 -4.97
CA ALA A 231 7.89 22.81 -4.43
C ALA A 231 7.53 22.91 -2.94
N GLY A 232 8.53 23.07 -2.08
CA GLY A 232 8.29 23.46 -0.68
C GLY A 232 7.54 24.80 -0.65
N PRO A 233 6.89 25.15 0.49
CA PRO A 233 6.34 26.49 0.63
C PRO A 233 7.46 27.47 0.30
N THR A 234 7.22 28.33 -0.69
CA THR A 234 8.13 29.42 -1.04
C THR A 234 8.22 30.29 0.20
N LEU A 235 9.33 30.18 0.94
CA LEU A 235 9.63 31.17 1.95
C LEU A 235 9.72 32.50 1.18
N ALA A 236 8.68 33.32 1.32
CA ALA A 236 8.73 34.70 0.83
C ALA A 236 9.93 35.37 1.49
N ALA A 237 10.85 35.85 0.66
CA ALA A 237 12.02 36.60 1.06
C ALA A 237 11.62 37.93 1.71
#